data_cc9fca722c4653873c7825a53da3b651
#
_entry.id   cc9fca722c4653873c7825a53da3b651
#
_cell.length_a   1.000
_cell.length_b   1.000
_cell.length_c   1.000
_cell.angle_alpha   90.00
_cell.angle_beta   90.00
_cell.angle_gamma   90.00
#
_symmetry.space_group_name_H-M   'P 1'
#
loop_
_entity.id
_entity.type
_entity.pdbx_description
1 polymer ?
#
loop_
_entity_poly.entity_id
_entity_poly.type
_entity_poly.pdbx_seq_one_letter_code
_entity_poly.pdbx_strand_id
1 'polypeptide(L)'
;MAKNITAKNHPVAGFTLIELLVTIVIIGILVGIGVVSYNGIIKQNRQKDLENSLIDAAGKVQNYISKNNKLPIGLSDVGVKNSGGSTFSFIPTVFPDFCIRGTNSGNIFYMGSRNASPSPSGCPSPDIQTVGRINCPTYLAQVKDARDNNSYYIQKLADNNCWMLTNLAYAGGGTNTYNDVILQGAGTPGTPKGTLSNGTSDTATTYTEAKYYIPPGANPTTDPTPPSTDITGGGSGAGRQYGYLYNWCAAMGGQNTAACANAATPAPIPTTNICPAGWRLPTVSPTDEFTALNTAINAGSTTSDAGLLTNGLFQRSGLWLGGFYAQGSSGYYWSSTQYSATSAYYLYFDSTRVNPAGSGKNLPRVVRCVAE
;
A
#
# COMPACT_ATOMS: atom_id res chain seq x y z
N MET A 1 54.88 0.07 -87.97
CA MET A 1 54.41 -1.15 -87.37
C MET A 1 53.39 -0.78 -86.27
N ALA A 2 52.10 -0.87 -86.56
CA ALA A 2 51.07 -0.53 -85.60
C ALA A 2 50.66 -1.84 -84.90
N LYS A 3 50.77 -1.90 -83.60
CA LYS A 3 50.40 -3.07 -82.76
C LYS A 3 48.93 -2.95 -82.32
N ASN A 4 48.06 -3.72 -82.93
CA ASN A 4 46.65 -3.85 -82.53
C ASN A 4 46.57 -4.46 -81.15
N ILE A 5 46.08 -3.70 -80.23
CA ILE A 5 45.69 -4.21 -78.87
C ILE A 5 44.20 -4.56 -78.94
N THR A 6 43.89 -5.84 -79.05
CA THR A 6 42.52 -6.35 -78.92
C THR A 6 42.10 -6.38 -77.44
N ALA A 7 41.16 -5.51 -77.09
CA ALA A 7 40.53 -5.53 -75.79
C ALA A 7 39.68 -6.82 -75.65
N LYS A 8 39.99 -7.65 -74.66
CA LYS A 8 39.25 -8.86 -74.34
C LYS A 8 38.01 -8.42 -73.52
N ASN A 9 36.86 -8.42 -74.19
CA ASN A 9 35.58 -8.23 -73.52
C ASN A 9 35.32 -9.47 -72.62
N HIS A 10 35.40 -9.30 -71.31
CA HIS A 10 34.88 -10.28 -70.38
C HIS A 10 33.36 -10.12 -70.33
N PRO A 11 32.58 -11.21 -70.47
CA PRO A 11 31.15 -11.12 -70.28
C PRO A 11 30.87 -10.80 -68.83
N VAL A 12 30.19 -9.72 -68.57
CA VAL A 12 29.66 -9.40 -67.26
C VAL A 12 28.48 -10.37 -67.04
N ALA A 13 28.68 -11.36 -66.18
CA ALA A 13 27.59 -12.27 -65.77
C ALA A 13 26.53 -11.44 -65.01
N GLY A 14 25.36 -11.31 -65.62
CA GLY A 14 24.21 -10.67 -64.96
C GLY A 14 23.65 -11.60 -63.87
N PHE A 15 23.17 -11.06 -62.79
CA PHE A 15 22.49 -11.78 -61.72
C PHE A 15 21.18 -12.41 -62.24
N THR A 16 20.94 -13.67 -61.90
CA THR A 16 19.68 -14.31 -62.18
C THR A 16 18.59 -13.84 -61.17
N LEU A 17 17.33 -13.86 -61.62
CA LEU A 17 16.19 -13.46 -60.79
C LEU A 17 16.09 -14.31 -59.51
N ILE A 18 16.50 -15.56 -59.58
CA ILE A 18 16.49 -16.50 -58.47
C ILE A 18 17.59 -16.18 -57.44
N GLU A 19 18.78 -15.77 -57.88
CA GLU A 19 19.86 -15.32 -56.96
C GLU A 19 19.49 -14.05 -56.22
N LEU A 20 18.79 -13.14 -56.90
CA LEU A 20 18.29 -11.93 -56.23
C LEU A 20 17.23 -12.26 -55.19
N LEU A 21 16.30 -13.16 -55.53
CA LEU A 21 15.21 -13.59 -54.62
C LEU A 21 15.76 -14.30 -53.40
N VAL A 22 16.70 -15.22 -53.56
CA VAL A 22 17.33 -15.93 -52.45
C VAL A 22 18.11 -14.96 -51.54
N THR A 23 18.84 -14.00 -52.12
CA THR A 23 19.59 -13.01 -51.32
C THR A 23 18.66 -12.12 -50.48
N ILE A 24 17.56 -11.61 -51.03
CA ILE A 24 16.63 -10.80 -50.25
C ILE A 24 15.93 -11.58 -49.12
N VAL A 25 15.62 -12.87 -49.34
CA VAL A 25 15.05 -13.76 -48.32
C VAL A 25 16.07 -13.98 -47.20
N ILE A 26 17.32 -14.29 -47.53
CA ILE A 26 18.39 -14.49 -46.52
C ILE A 26 18.63 -13.20 -45.75
N ILE A 27 18.71 -12.07 -46.42
CA ILE A 27 18.87 -10.74 -45.75
C ILE A 27 17.66 -10.47 -44.83
N GLY A 28 16.43 -10.75 -45.30
CA GLY A 28 15.23 -10.57 -44.50
C GLY A 28 15.26 -11.39 -43.19
N ILE A 29 15.69 -12.64 -43.26
CA ILE A 29 15.82 -13.52 -42.10
C ILE A 29 16.93 -13.02 -41.17
N LEU A 30 18.09 -12.65 -41.68
CA LEU A 30 19.22 -12.15 -40.88
C LEU A 30 18.89 -10.85 -40.18
N VAL A 31 18.21 -9.92 -40.88
CA VAL A 31 17.74 -8.67 -40.29
C VAL A 31 16.71 -8.94 -39.20
N GLY A 32 15.74 -9.84 -39.44
CA GLY A 32 14.75 -10.23 -38.45
C GLY A 32 15.36 -10.77 -37.14
N ILE A 33 16.32 -11.69 -37.26
CA ILE A 33 17.05 -12.24 -36.11
C ILE A 33 17.91 -11.15 -35.43
N GLY A 34 18.58 -10.31 -36.22
CA GLY A 34 19.44 -9.23 -35.70
C GLY A 34 18.66 -8.21 -34.87
N VAL A 35 17.47 -7.79 -35.32
CA VAL A 35 16.64 -6.81 -34.60
C VAL A 35 16.12 -7.38 -33.27
N VAL A 36 15.68 -8.62 -33.24
CA VAL A 36 15.19 -9.25 -32.01
C VAL A 36 16.31 -9.40 -30.98
N SER A 37 17.49 -9.87 -31.42
CA SER A 37 18.67 -10.02 -30.55
C SER A 37 19.18 -8.68 -30.04
N TYR A 38 19.22 -7.66 -30.90
CA TYR A 38 19.66 -6.30 -30.54
C TYR A 38 18.75 -5.66 -29.47
N ASN A 39 17.44 -5.76 -29.63
CA ASN A 39 16.49 -5.25 -28.65
C ASN A 39 16.58 -5.98 -27.30
N GLY A 40 16.84 -7.29 -27.32
CA GLY A 40 17.08 -8.08 -26.10
C GLY A 40 18.33 -7.59 -25.35
N ILE A 41 19.43 -7.39 -26.04
CA ILE A 41 20.70 -6.90 -25.47
C ILE A 41 20.53 -5.50 -24.88
N ILE A 42 19.86 -4.59 -25.59
CA ILE A 42 19.61 -3.23 -25.08
C ILE A 42 18.76 -3.28 -23.79
N LYS A 43 17.74 -4.13 -23.76
CA LYS A 43 16.90 -4.26 -22.56
C LYS A 43 17.69 -4.78 -21.37
N GLN A 44 18.53 -5.80 -21.57
CA GLN A 44 19.40 -6.32 -20.52
C GLN A 44 20.41 -5.29 -20.03
N ASN A 45 21.04 -4.53 -20.94
CA ASN A 45 22.00 -3.50 -20.56
C ASN A 45 21.32 -2.39 -19.73
N ARG A 46 20.15 -1.92 -20.14
CA ARG A 46 19.37 -0.93 -19.38
C ARG A 46 18.96 -1.45 -17.99
N GLN A 47 18.64 -2.72 -17.88
CA GLN A 47 18.35 -3.33 -16.59
C GLN A 47 19.58 -3.34 -15.69
N LYS A 48 20.74 -3.79 -16.19
CA LYS A 48 22.01 -3.79 -15.44
C LYS A 48 22.45 -2.39 -15.02
N ASP A 49 22.30 -1.41 -15.91
CA ASP A 49 22.60 -0.01 -15.61
C ASP A 49 21.71 0.52 -14.49
N LEU A 50 20.41 0.17 -14.50
CA LEU A 50 19.47 0.51 -13.45
C LEU A 50 19.84 -0.15 -12.12
N GLU A 51 20.17 -1.44 -12.12
CA GLU A 51 20.59 -2.19 -10.93
C GLU A 51 21.87 -1.60 -10.31
N ASN A 52 22.88 -1.32 -11.13
CA ASN A 52 24.13 -0.69 -10.67
C ASN A 52 23.90 0.71 -10.10
N SER A 53 23.06 1.50 -10.75
CA SER A 53 22.69 2.85 -10.28
C SER A 53 21.92 2.81 -8.95
N LEU A 54 21.08 1.78 -8.73
CA LEU A 54 20.40 1.57 -7.47
C LEU A 54 21.37 1.18 -6.34
N ILE A 55 22.37 0.36 -6.63
CA ILE A 55 23.41 -0.01 -5.65
C ILE A 55 24.21 1.24 -5.24
N ASP A 56 24.61 2.08 -6.20
CA ASP A 56 25.32 3.35 -5.91
C ASP A 56 24.43 4.29 -5.07
N ALA A 57 23.18 4.45 -5.44
CA ALA A 57 22.23 5.27 -4.71
C ALA A 57 22.05 4.77 -3.27
N ALA A 58 21.90 3.46 -3.08
CA ALA A 58 21.79 2.85 -1.75
C ALA A 58 23.04 3.08 -0.90
N GLY A 59 24.23 2.95 -1.49
CA GLY A 59 25.50 3.24 -0.82
C GLY A 59 25.59 4.70 -0.34
N LYS A 60 25.11 5.66 -1.15
CA LYS A 60 25.06 7.09 -0.78
C LYS A 60 24.08 7.34 0.37
N VAL A 61 22.90 6.73 0.35
CA VAL A 61 21.92 6.84 1.43
C VAL A 61 22.49 6.22 2.72
N GLN A 62 23.09 5.03 2.65
CA GLN A 62 23.69 4.38 3.81
C GLN A 62 24.81 5.23 4.43
N ASN A 63 25.65 5.85 3.61
CA ASN A 63 26.70 6.76 4.08
C ASN A 63 26.12 8.01 4.76
N TYR A 64 25.02 8.56 4.21
CA TYR A 64 24.32 9.69 4.83
C TYR A 64 23.77 9.31 6.21
N ILE A 65 23.11 8.14 6.31
CA ILE A 65 22.57 7.60 7.58
C ILE A 65 23.68 7.45 8.60
N SER A 66 24.80 6.84 8.22
CA SER A 66 25.94 6.62 9.12
C SER A 66 26.55 7.92 9.65
N LYS A 67 26.55 8.99 8.85
CA LYS A 67 27.08 10.31 9.22
C LYS A 67 26.11 11.15 10.05
N ASN A 68 24.81 11.07 9.75
CA ASN A 68 23.83 12.01 10.27
C ASN A 68 22.86 11.37 11.28
N ASN A 69 22.90 10.06 11.47
CA ASN A 69 21.98 9.26 12.30
C ASN A 69 20.49 9.56 12.02
N LYS A 70 20.16 9.79 10.75
CA LYS A 70 18.79 10.05 10.27
C LYS A 70 18.68 9.71 8.79
N LEU A 71 17.45 9.48 8.31
CA LEU A 71 17.18 9.34 6.88
C LEU A 71 17.31 10.69 6.16
N PRO A 72 17.73 10.69 4.87
CA PRO A 72 17.60 11.88 4.03
C PRO A 72 16.12 12.19 3.78
N ILE A 73 15.80 13.46 3.56
CA ILE A 73 14.42 13.88 3.20
C ILE A 73 14.10 13.44 1.77
N GLY A 74 15.12 13.39 0.91
CA GLY A 74 15.01 12.93 -0.45
C GLY A 74 16.36 12.52 -1.05
N LEU A 75 16.34 11.92 -2.23
CA LEU A 75 17.54 11.46 -2.91
C LEU A 75 18.47 12.61 -3.35
N SER A 76 17.94 13.82 -3.49
CA SER A 76 18.72 15.05 -3.74
C SER A 76 19.74 15.34 -2.63
N ASP A 77 19.38 15.04 -1.37
CA ASP A 77 20.25 15.31 -0.21
C ASP A 77 21.54 14.46 -0.23
N VAL A 78 21.49 13.35 -0.95
CA VAL A 78 22.61 12.42 -1.13
C VAL A 78 23.20 12.48 -2.53
N GLY A 79 22.82 13.46 -3.34
CA GLY A 79 23.37 13.67 -4.69
C GLY A 79 22.95 12.61 -5.71
N VAL A 80 21.87 11.88 -5.49
CA VAL A 80 21.29 10.96 -6.48
C VAL A 80 20.38 11.75 -7.42
N LYS A 81 20.67 11.66 -8.71
CA LYS A 81 19.92 12.38 -9.77
C LYS A 81 19.42 11.39 -10.81
N ASN A 82 18.31 11.72 -11.45
CA ASN A 82 17.83 11.00 -12.61
C ASN A 82 18.83 11.15 -13.78
N SER A 83 19.21 10.06 -14.41
CA SER A 83 20.15 10.04 -15.54
C SER A 83 19.96 8.83 -16.43
N GLY A 84 20.37 8.92 -17.70
CA GLY A 84 20.35 7.77 -18.62
C GLY A 84 18.96 7.17 -18.87
N GLY A 85 17.89 7.96 -18.74
CA GLY A 85 16.50 7.47 -18.80
C GLY A 85 16.03 6.73 -17.54
N SER A 86 16.87 6.65 -16.50
CA SER A 86 16.50 6.14 -15.19
C SER A 86 15.94 7.23 -14.29
N THR A 87 14.87 6.94 -13.59
CA THR A 87 14.30 7.78 -12.54
C THR A 87 14.34 7.05 -11.20
N PHE A 88 14.62 7.80 -10.16
CA PHE A 88 14.73 7.27 -8.80
C PHE A 88 13.77 7.97 -7.86
N SER A 89 13.12 7.20 -6.99
CA SER A 89 12.28 7.72 -5.92
C SER A 89 12.66 7.08 -4.58
N PHE A 90 12.62 7.88 -3.53
CA PHE A 90 12.84 7.43 -2.16
C PHE A 90 11.50 6.99 -1.57
N ILE A 91 11.45 5.77 -1.04
CA ILE A 91 10.30 5.25 -0.32
C ILE A 91 10.65 5.29 1.17
N PRO A 92 10.03 6.17 1.96
CA PRO A 92 10.31 6.26 3.39
C PRO A 92 9.95 4.96 4.10
N THR A 93 10.84 4.49 4.96
CA THR A 93 10.63 3.34 5.84
C THR A 93 10.97 3.74 7.27
N VAL A 94 10.84 2.83 8.22
CA VAL A 94 11.19 3.13 9.62
C VAL A 94 12.72 3.12 9.78
N PHE A 95 13.29 4.23 10.28
CA PHE A 95 14.74 4.34 10.55
C PHE A 95 15.26 3.15 11.39
N PRO A 96 16.43 2.59 11.08
CA PRO A 96 17.42 3.02 10.10
C PRO A 96 17.22 2.48 8.68
N ASP A 97 16.12 1.82 8.41
CA ASP A 97 15.84 1.23 7.11
C ASP A 97 15.48 2.28 6.05
N PHE A 98 15.76 1.97 4.79
CA PHE A 98 15.37 2.79 3.64
C PHE A 98 15.07 1.91 2.42
N CYS A 99 14.37 2.47 1.45
CA CYS A 99 14.10 1.84 0.17
C CYS A 99 14.18 2.87 -0.97
N ILE A 100 14.77 2.49 -2.08
CA ILE A 100 14.86 3.28 -3.31
C ILE A 100 14.21 2.48 -4.42
N ARG A 101 13.27 3.08 -5.12
CA ARG A 101 12.68 2.55 -6.35
C ARG A 101 13.37 3.19 -7.54
N GLY A 102 13.84 2.40 -8.48
CA GLY A 102 14.36 2.84 -9.77
C GLY A 102 13.50 2.36 -10.92
N THR A 103 13.33 3.19 -11.95
CA THR A 103 12.63 2.80 -13.17
C THR A 103 13.44 3.20 -14.41
N ASN A 104 13.49 2.32 -15.41
CA ASN A 104 14.09 2.60 -16.72
C ASN A 104 13.40 1.77 -17.79
N SER A 105 12.81 2.43 -18.79
CA SER A 105 12.22 1.78 -19.98
C SER A 105 11.27 0.62 -19.64
N GLY A 106 10.43 0.79 -18.63
CA GLY A 106 9.46 -0.22 -18.17
C GLY A 106 10.02 -1.25 -17.18
N ASN A 107 11.32 -1.28 -16.91
CA ASN A 107 11.88 -2.05 -15.80
C ASN A 107 11.71 -1.28 -14.50
N ILE A 108 11.34 -1.98 -13.43
CA ILE A 108 11.20 -1.44 -12.09
C ILE A 108 12.00 -2.34 -11.15
N PHE A 109 12.93 -1.75 -10.41
CA PHE A 109 13.71 -2.43 -9.38
C PHE A 109 13.77 -1.58 -8.11
N TYR A 110 13.99 -2.25 -7.00
CA TYR A 110 14.06 -1.67 -5.66
C TYR A 110 15.36 -2.07 -4.98
N MET A 111 15.95 -1.16 -4.23
CA MET A 111 17.13 -1.41 -3.40
C MET A 111 17.00 -0.68 -2.08
N GLY A 112 17.17 -1.40 -0.99
CA GLY A 112 17.10 -0.85 0.36
C GLY A 112 18.09 -1.49 1.30
N SER A 113 18.09 -1.05 2.56
CA SER A 113 18.97 -1.54 3.60
C SER A 113 18.88 -3.06 3.84
N ARG A 114 17.73 -3.66 3.55
CA ARG A 114 17.45 -5.09 3.76
C ARG A 114 17.56 -5.94 2.51
N ASN A 115 17.91 -5.35 1.37
CA ASN A 115 18.15 -6.09 0.14
C ASN A 115 19.62 -6.46 -0.02
N ALA A 116 19.90 -7.71 -0.37
CA ALA A 116 21.26 -8.12 -0.77
C ALA A 116 21.64 -7.63 -2.18
N SER A 117 20.62 -7.44 -3.05
CA SER A 117 20.75 -6.94 -4.43
C SER A 117 19.45 -6.28 -4.85
N PRO A 118 19.46 -5.47 -5.94
CA PRO A 118 18.23 -4.91 -6.50
C PRO A 118 17.19 -5.99 -6.83
N SER A 119 15.94 -5.76 -6.47
CA SER A 119 14.85 -6.73 -6.58
C SER A 119 13.64 -6.13 -7.30
N PRO A 120 12.99 -6.84 -8.23
CA PRO A 120 11.73 -6.38 -8.81
C PRO A 120 10.54 -6.48 -7.85
N SER A 121 10.68 -7.23 -6.75
CA SER A 121 9.61 -7.51 -5.79
C SER A 121 9.44 -6.45 -4.68
N GLY A 122 10.18 -5.34 -4.75
CA GLY A 122 10.18 -4.30 -3.71
C GLY A 122 11.29 -4.46 -2.67
N CYS A 123 11.33 -3.53 -1.72
CA CYS A 123 12.17 -3.67 -0.54
C CYS A 123 11.41 -4.41 0.57
N PRO A 124 12.09 -5.26 1.36
CA PRO A 124 11.54 -5.75 2.61
C PRO A 124 11.27 -4.57 3.55
N SER A 125 10.02 -4.27 3.81
CA SER A 125 9.62 -3.27 4.81
C SER A 125 9.65 -3.89 6.21
N PRO A 126 9.89 -3.10 7.26
CA PRO A 126 9.77 -3.60 8.63
C PRO A 126 8.33 -4.01 8.92
N ASP A 127 8.16 -5.02 9.76
CA ASP A 127 6.84 -5.48 10.17
C ASP A 127 6.18 -4.43 11.07
N ILE A 128 4.92 -4.11 10.79
CA ILE A 128 4.13 -3.14 11.56
C ILE A 128 4.05 -3.53 13.05
N GLN A 129 4.07 -4.84 13.34
CA GLN A 129 4.06 -5.39 14.70
C GLN A 129 5.30 -5.01 15.52
N THR A 130 6.39 -4.58 14.86
CA THR A 130 7.62 -4.12 15.53
C THR A 130 7.63 -2.62 15.80
N VAL A 131 6.63 -1.90 15.30
CA VAL A 131 6.51 -0.45 15.46
C VAL A 131 5.42 -0.14 16.48
N GLY A 132 5.83 0.49 17.58
CA GLY A 132 4.95 0.99 18.62
C GLY A 132 4.95 2.53 18.67
N ARG A 133 4.26 3.08 19.66
CA ARG A 133 4.15 4.54 19.86
C ARG A 133 5.51 5.22 20.08
N ILE A 134 6.46 4.52 20.71
CA ILE A 134 7.77 5.08 21.09
C ILE A 134 8.68 5.25 19.87
N ASN A 135 8.74 4.23 19.00
CA ASN A 135 9.61 4.19 17.83
C ASN A 135 8.89 4.56 16.52
N CYS A 136 7.71 5.16 16.63
CA CYS A 136 6.95 5.63 15.48
C CYS A 136 7.64 6.80 14.77
N PRO A 137 7.81 6.73 13.45
CA PRO A 137 8.44 7.81 12.69
C PRO A 137 7.55 9.05 12.66
N THR A 138 8.18 10.23 12.70
CA THR A 138 7.52 11.54 12.52
C THR A 138 7.30 11.89 11.05
N TYR A 139 7.77 11.05 10.14
CA TYR A 139 7.59 11.13 8.69
C TYR A 139 6.75 9.95 8.21
N LEU A 140 6.19 10.07 7.02
CA LEU A 140 5.43 9.00 6.37
C LEU A 140 6.34 7.80 6.10
N ALA A 141 6.08 6.66 6.71
CA ALA A 141 6.87 5.44 6.56
C ALA A 141 6.03 4.25 6.14
N GLN A 142 6.56 3.46 5.22
CA GLN A 142 5.95 2.21 4.80
C GLN A 142 6.36 1.07 5.74
N VAL A 143 5.37 0.28 6.15
CA VAL A 143 5.52 -0.93 6.97
C VAL A 143 4.69 -2.06 6.35
N LYS A 144 4.97 -3.29 6.75
CA LYS A 144 4.31 -4.49 6.25
C LYS A 144 3.61 -5.22 7.39
N ASP A 145 2.41 -5.70 7.16
CA ASP A 145 1.72 -6.57 8.10
C ASP A 145 2.19 -8.02 7.89
N ALA A 146 2.84 -8.60 8.90
CA ALA A 146 3.36 -9.96 8.83
C ALA A 146 2.26 -11.04 8.72
N ARG A 147 0.98 -10.69 8.99
CA ARG A 147 -0.14 -11.62 8.90
C ARG A 147 -0.53 -11.99 7.47
N ASP A 148 -0.45 -11.02 6.54
CA ASP A 148 -0.92 -11.18 5.15
C ASP A 148 0.01 -10.55 4.12
N ASN A 149 1.12 -9.94 4.57
CA ASN A 149 2.11 -9.21 3.76
C ASN A 149 1.57 -7.93 3.10
N ASN A 150 0.41 -7.44 3.49
CA ASN A 150 -0.08 -6.15 3.03
C ASN A 150 0.80 -5.02 3.59
N SER A 151 1.02 -4.01 2.77
CA SER A 151 1.80 -2.83 3.16
C SER A 151 0.88 -1.70 3.58
N TYR A 152 1.30 -0.98 4.60
CA TYR A 152 0.60 0.18 5.17
C TYR A 152 1.55 1.35 5.34
N TYR A 153 1.01 2.57 5.35
CA TYR A 153 1.75 3.75 5.75
C TYR A 153 1.41 4.12 7.17
N ILE A 154 2.43 4.55 7.92
CA ILE A 154 2.31 4.99 9.31
C ILE A 154 3.04 6.31 9.50
N GLN A 155 2.58 7.08 10.49
CA GLN A 155 3.26 8.30 10.92
C GLN A 155 2.81 8.69 12.32
N LYS A 156 3.70 9.30 13.09
CA LYS A 156 3.37 10.00 14.32
C LYS A 156 2.76 11.35 13.95
N LEU A 157 1.50 11.54 14.30
CA LEU A 157 0.76 12.76 14.00
C LEU A 157 0.89 13.81 15.12
N ALA A 158 0.29 14.96 14.91
CA ALA A 158 0.38 16.12 15.83
C ALA A 158 -0.30 15.87 17.20
N ASP A 159 -1.18 14.87 17.30
CA ASP A 159 -1.74 14.37 18.57
C ASP A 159 -0.75 13.49 19.36
N ASN A 160 0.49 13.34 18.87
CA ASN A 160 1.56 12.51 19.43
C ASN A 160 1.28 11.00 19.43
N ASN A 161 0.25 10.54 18.75
CA ASN A 161 -0.03 9.12 18.52
C ASN A 161 0.54 8.66 17.18
N CYS A 162 0.86 7.38 17.10
CA CYS A 162 1.26 6.72 15.86
C CYS A 162 0.04 6.16 15.15
N TRP A 163 -0.27 6.67 13.99
CA TRP A 163 -1.44 6.30 13.22
C TRP A 163 -1.08 5.52 11.97
N MET A 164 -1.84 4.48 11.65
CA MET A 164 -1.91 4.01 10.27
C MET A 164 -2.52 5.11 9.42
N LEU A 165 -1.95 5.38 8.24
CA LEU A 165 -2.46 6.39 7.30
C LEU A 165 -3.13 5.76 6.07
N THR A 166 -3.06 4.44 5.96
CA THR A 166 -3.86 3.63 5.05
C THR A 166 -4.88 2.83 5.83
N ASN A 167 -6.07 2.64 5.29
CA ASN A 167 -7.10 1.85 5.94
C ASN A 167 -6.74 0.37 5.92
N LEU A 168 -7.10 -0.36 6.98
CA LEU A 168 -6.83 -1.78 7.09
C LEU A 168 -7.52 -2.57 5.96
N ALA A 169 -6.80 -3.54 5.39
CA ALA A 169 -7.29 -4.42 4.32
C ALA A 169 -7.00 -5.90 4.64
N TYR A 170 -7.17 -6.29 5.90
CA TYR A 170 -6.93 -7.64 6.38
C TYR A 170 -8.14 -8.53 6.15
N ALA A 171 -7.96 -9.62 5.40
CA ALA A 171 -9.01 -10.60 5.06
C ALA A 171 -8.93 -11.90 5.88
N GLY A 172 -8.07 -11.96 6.88
CA GLY A 172 -7.73 -13.19 7.58
C GLY A 172 -6.56 -13.95 6.94
N GLY A 173 -6.08 -14.99 7.59
CA GLY A 173 -5.07 -15.90 7.03
C GLY A 173 -5.64 -16.75 5.89
N GLY A 174 -4.84 -17.66 5.32
CA GLY A 174 -5.23 -18.48 4.16
C GLY A 174 -6.51 -19.34 4.31
N THR A 175 -7.05 -19.43 5.52
CA THR A 175 -8.34 -20.06 5.84
C THR A 175 -9.42 -19.04 6.21
N ASN A 176 -9.20 -17.76 5.97
CA ASN A 176 -10.05 -16.65 6.46
C ASN A 176 -10.22 -16.61 7.97
N THR A 177 -9.27 -17.14 8.72
CA THR A 177 -9.25 -17.08 10.18
C THR A 177 -8.32 -15.98 10.67
N TYR A 178 -8.60 -15.43 11.84
CA TYR A 178 -7.67 -14.52 12.49
C TYR A 178 -6.38 -15.27 12.86
N ASN A 179 -5.24 -14.70 12.53
CA ASN A 179 -3.95 -15.28 12.89
C ASN A 179 -3.54 -14.82 14.28
N ASP A 180 -3.71 -15.67 15.27
CA ASP A 180 -3.49 -15.38 16.68
C ASP A 180 -2.06 -15.06 17.06
N VAL A 181 -1.09 -15.56 16.30
CA VAL A 181 0.33 -15.31 16.60
C VAL A 181 0.64 -13.82 16.61
N ILE A 182 -0.18 -13.00 15.95
CA ILE A 182 0.07 -11.59 15.69
C ILE A 182 -1.07 -10.68 16.16
N LEU A 183 -2.15 -11.26 16.71
CA LEU A 183 -3.26 -10.49 17.29
C LEU A 183 -2.96 -10.17 18.76
N GLN A 184 -3.14 -8.88 19.11
CA GLN A 184 -2.97 -8.45 20.50
C GLN A 184 -4.06 -8.99 21.41
N GLY A 185 -3.67 -9.26 22.67
CA GLY A 185 -4.57 -9.80 23.68
C GLY A 185 -5.15 -11.18 23.34
N ALA A 186 -4.63 -11.81 22.32
CA ALA A 186 -4.96 -13.16 21.95
C ALA A 186 -4.37 -14.14 22.96
N GLY A 187 -5.07 -15.17 23.31
CA GLY A 187 -4.59 -16.22 24.21
C GLY A 187 -3.35 -16.96 23.69
N THR A 188 -3.33 -18.28 23.79
CA THR A 188 -2.19 -19.09 23.34
C THR A 188 -1.91 -18.85 21.84
N PRO A 189 -0.65 -18.54 21.47
CA PRO A 189 -0.28 -18.39 20.06
C PRO A 189 -0.66 -19.61 19.23
N GLY A 190 -1.20 -19.37 18.03
CA GLY A 190 -1.60 -20.42 17.10
C GLY A 190 -3.05 -20.91 17.25
N THR A 191 -3.83 -20.38 18.19
CA THR A 191 -5.26 -20.72 18.32
C THR A 191 -6.10 -19.69 17.55
N PRO A 192 -6.85 -20.07 16.49
CA PRO A 192 -7.71 -19.14 15.75
C PRO A 192 -8.77 -18.52 16.67
N LYS A 193 -8.92 -17.18 16.61
CA LYS A 193 -9.88 -16.42 17.44
C LYS A 193 -11.26 -16.29 16.83
N GLY A 194 -11.42 -16.71 15.62
CA GLY A 194 -12.69 -16.65 14.90
C GLY A 194 -12.49 -16.74 13.40
N THR A 195 -13.57 -16.82 12.67
CA THR A 195 -13.57 -16.85 11.21
C THR A 195 -13.99 -15.49 10.68
N LEU A 196 -13.22 -14.96 9.74
CA LEU A 196 -13.51 -13.74 9.02
C LEU A 196 -14.01 -14.09 7.61
N SER A 197 -15.25 -13.75 7.29
CA SER A 197 -15.86 -14.08 6.00
C SER A 197 -16.06 -12.87 5.12
N ASN A 198 -16.00 -13.06 3.79
CA ASN A 198 -16.28 -12.01 2.80
C ASN A 198 -17.81 -11.84 2.66
N GLY A 199 -18.30 -10.65 2.97
CA GLY A 199 -19.71 -10.28 2.86
C GLY A 199 -20.05 -9.43 1.64
N THR A 200 -19.12 -9.25 0.68
CA THR A 200 -19.32 -8.34 -0.47
C THR A 200 -20.52 -8.73 -1.36
N SER A 201 -20.88 -9.99 -1.38
CA SER A 201 -22.07 -10.48 -2.10
C SER A 201 -23.34 -10.48 -1.25
N ASP A 202 -23.26 -10.16 0.05
CA ASP A 202 -24.39 -10.22 0.94
C ASP A 202 -25.32 -9.02 0.74
N THR A 203 -26.63 -9.27 0.74
CA THR A 203 -27.64 -8.20 0.65
C THR A 203 -28.03 -7.67 2.05
N ALA A 204 -27.72 -8.43 3.11
CA ALA A 204 -28.01 -8.06 4.49
C ALA A 204 -26.73 -7.99 5.33
N THR A 205 -26.75 -7.12 6.34
CA THR A 205 -25.69 -6.98 7.33
C THR A 205 -26.00 -7.80 8.59
N THR A 206 -24.98 -8.32 9.27
CA THR A 206 -25.13 -9.17 10.45
C THR A 206 -24.34 -8.64 11.64
N TYR A 207 -24.82 -8.97 12.86
CA TYR A 207 -24.08 -8.73 14.10
C TYR A 207 -23.23 -9.92 14.54
N THR A 208 -23.62 -11.15 14.16
CA THR A 208 -23.16 -12.38 14.82
C THR A 208 -21.97 -13.01 14.14
N GLU A 209 -21.68 -12.62 12.91
CA GLU A 209 -20.56 -13.12 12.13
C GLU A 209 -19.56 -12.00 11.85
N ALA A 210 -18.27 -12.29 11.97
CA ALA A 210 -17.23 -11.36 11.59
C ALA A 210 -17.12 -11.29 10.06
N LYS A 211 -17.42 -10.13 9.49
CA LYS A 211 -17.41 -9.93 8.03
C LYS A 211 -16.59 -8.74 7.59
N TYR A 212 -15.91 -8.91 6.46
CA TYR A 212 -15.28 -7.83 5.72
C TYR A 212 -15.91 -7.67 4.33
N TYR A 213 -15.83 -6.49 3.76
CA TYR A 213 -16.42 -6.14 2.48
C TYR A 213 -15.38 -5.41 1.64
N ILE A 214 -15.15 -5.88 0.42
CA ILE A 214 -14.12 -5.36 -0.48
C ILE A 214 -14.74 -4.29 -1.38
N PRO A 215 -14.38 -3.00 -1.24
CA PRO A 215 -14.83 -1.95 -2.14
C PRO A 215 -14.34 -2.18 -3.58
N PRO A 216 -15.09 -1.75 -4.59
CA PRO A 216 -14.64 -1.77 -5.97
C PRO A 216 -13.30 -1.04 -6.13
N GLY A 217 -12.32 -1.69 -6.76
CA GLY A 217 -10.97 -1.16 -6.93
C GLY A 217 -10.08 -1.20 -5.68
N ALA A 218 -10.58 -1.68 -4.53
CA ALA A 218 -9.72 -2.01 -3.40
C ALA A 218 -8.90 -3.25 -3.75
N ASN A 219 -7.63 -3.05 -4.06
CA ASN A 219 -6.68 -4.13 -4.20
C ASN A 219 -5.57 -3.91 -3.17
N PRO A 220 -5.54 -4.65 -2.07
CA PRO A 220 -4.51 -4.56 -1.05
C PRO A 220 -3.19 -5.17 -1.52
N THR A 221 -2.86 -5.03 -2.80
CA THR A 221 -1.63 -5.57 -3.34
C THR A 221 -0.41 -4.88 -2.74
N THR A 222 0.68 -5.55 -2.88
CA THR A 222 2.06 -5.37 -2.42
C THR A 222 2.68 -3.97 -2.60
N ASP A 223 1.98 -3.02 -3.21
CA ASP A 223 2.44 -1.63 -3.41
C ASP A 223 1.28 -0.66 -3.09
N PRO A 224 1.04 -0.34 -1.80
CA PRO A 224 0.06 0.68 -1.43
C PRO A 224 0.53 2.01 -2.03
N THR A 225 -0.36 2.66 -2.76
CA THR A 225 -0.11 4.03 -3.18
C THR A 225 0.01 4.90 -1.92
N PRO A 226 1.05 5.73 -1.78
CA PRO A 226 1.15 6.65 -0.66
C PRO A 226 -0.15 7.44 -0.49
N PRO A 227 -0.49 7.89 0.73
CA PRO A 227 -1.57 8.83 0.94
C PRO A 227 -1.44 9.95 -0.09
N SER A 228 -2.40 10.06 -0.99
CA SER A 228 -2.40 11.03 -2.09
C SER A 228 -3.20 12.24 -1.67
N THR A 229 -2.79 13.41 -2.12
CA THR A 229 -3.60 14.64 -2.04
C THR A 229 -4.82 14.59 -2.94
N ASP A 230 -4.92 13.61 -3.84
CA ASP A 230 -6.11 13.40 -4.66
C ASP A 230 -7.19 12.69 -3.84
N ILE A 231 -7.91 13.49 -3.09
CA ILE A 231 -9.02 13.10 -2.21
C ILE A 231 -10.38 13.07 -2.94
N THR A 232 -10.41 13.41 -4.22
CA THR A 232 -11.67 13.55 -4.96
C THR A 232 -12.31 12.24 -5.38
N GLY A 233 -11.64 11.12 -5.10
CA GLY A 233 -12.27 9.77 -5.05
C GLY A 233 -12.82 9.21 -6.35
N GLY A 234 -12.64 9.86 -7.48
CA GLY A 234 -13.21 9.45 -8.77
C GLY A 234 -12.26 8.70 -9.71
N GLY A 235 -10.98 8.58 -9.36
CA GLY A 235 -9.98 7.94 -10.20
C GLY A 235 -9.87 6.44 -10.00
N SER A 236 -9.49 5.70 -11.03
CA SER A 236 -9.27 4.24 -11.02
C SER A 236 -8.21 3.75 -10.01
N GLY A 237 -7.52 4.66 -9.32
CA GLY A 237 -6.57 4.37 -8.24
C GLY A 237 -7.13 4.56 -6.83
N ALA A 238 -8.29 5.19 -6.68
CA ALA A 238 -8.88 5.55 -5.39
C ALA A 238 -9.30 4.32 -4.55
N GLY A 239 -9.67 3.22 -5.18
CA GLY A 239 -10.08 2.00 -4.51
C GLY A 239 -9.01 1.38 -3.62
N ARG A 240 -7.73 1.56 -3.93
CA ARG A 240 -6.61 1.00 -3.15
C ARG A 240 -6.49 1.60 -1.76
N GLN A 241 -6.96 2.82 -1.56
CA GLN A 241 -6.83 3.56 -0.31
C GLN A 241 -8.01 3.33 0.63
N TYR A 242 -9.12 2.81 0.13
CA TYR A 242 -10.31 2.61 0.96
C TYR A 242 -10.14 1.50 2.00
N GLY A 243 -9.22 0.55 1.78
CA GLY A 243 -9.12 -0.64 2.62
C GLY A 243 -10.37 -1.50 2.53
N TYR A 244 -10.60 -2.36 3.52
CA TYR A 244 -11.84 -3.11 3.62
C TYR A 244 -12.79 -2.47 4.62
N LEU A 245 -14.08 -2.70 4.41
CA LEU A 245 -15.11 -2.34 5.38
C LEU A 245 -15.37 -3.56 6.28
N TYR A 246 -15.47 -3.35 7.58
CA TYR A 246 -15.69 -4.40 8.58
C TYR A 246 -16.94 -4.10 9.38
N ASN A 247 -17.78 -5.10 9.67
CA ASN A 247 -18.75 -4.95 10.75
C ASN A 247 -18.00 -4.88 12.10
N TRP A 248 -18.65 -4.40 13.14
CA TRP A 248 -17.95 -4.17 14.41
C TRP A 248 -17.51 -5.49 15.09
N CYS A 249 -18.22 -6.59 14.84
CA CYS A 249 -17.79 -7.93 15.23
C CYS A 249 -16.39 -8.25 14.67
N ALA A 250 -16.18 -8.04 13.38
CA ALA A 250 -14.87 -8.23 12.74
C ALA A 250 -13.82 -7.26 13.29
N ALA A 251 -14.17 -5.97 13.39
CA ALA A 251 -13.26 -4.94 13.90
C ALA A 251 -12.76 -5.26 15.33
N MET A 252 -13.57 -5.92 16.15
CA MET A 252 -13.24 -6.30 17.52
C MET A 252 -12.77 -7.76 17.65
N GLY A 253 -12.18 -8.34 16.61
CA GLY A 253 -11.48 -9.62 16.67
C GLY A 253 -12.33 -10.86 16.39
N GLY A 254 -13.57 -10.71 15.96
CA GLY A 254 -14.38 -11.81 15.42
C GLY A 254 -14.82 -12.88 16.41
N GLN A 255 -14.72 -12.62 17.70
CA GLN A 255 -15.15 -13.58 18.72
C GLN A 255 -16.63 -13.44 19.04
N ASN A 256 -17.26 -14.54 19.50
CA ASN A 256 -18.62 -14.52 20.04
C ASN A 256 -18.65 -13.81 21.41
N THR A 257 -18.36 -12.53 21.36
CA THR A 257 -18.32 -11.58 22.48
C THR A 257 -19.47 -10.60 22.33
N ALA A 258 -19.59 -9.65 23.25
CA ALA A 258 -20.53 -8.54 23.11
C ALA A 258 -20.40 -7.76 21.78
N ALA A 259 -19.25 -7.84 21.12
CA ALA A 259 -19.04 -7.24 19.80
C ALA A 259 -19.85 -7.95 18.71
N CYS A 260 -19.96 -9.29 18.80
CA CYS A 260 -20.69 -10.13 17.87
C CYS A 260 -22.09 -10.49 18.39
N ALA A 261 -22.57 -9.83 19.42
CA ALA A 261 -23.87 -10.06 20.00
C ALA A 261 -24.74 -8.80 19.95
N ASN A 262 -26.03 -9.01 19.78
CA ASN A 262 -27.05 -7.99 19.99
C ASN A 262 -27.49 -8.04 21.46
N ALA A 263 -26.54 -7.90 22.39
CA ALA A 263 -26.78 -8.10 23.81
C ALA A 263 -27.30 -6.83 24.48
N ALA A 264 -28.32 -6.97 25.28
CA ALA A 264 -28.99 -5.86 25.98
C ALA A 264 -28.11 -5.19 27.07
N THR A 265 -27.10 -5.87 27.57
CA THR A 265 -26.17 -5.34 28.56
C THR A 265 -24.81 -5.02 27.91
N PRO A 266 -24.22 -3.83 28.17
CA PRO A 266 -22.87 -3.56 27.80
C PRO A 266 -21.94 -4.59 28.45
N ALA A 267 -21.34 -5.46 27.65
CA ALA A 267 -20.29 -6.33 28.15
C ALA A 267 -18.94 -5.53 28.17
N PRO A 268 -17.96 -6.01 28.93
CA PRO A 268 -16.63 -5.42 28.92
C PRO A 268 -16.13 -5.28 27.47
N ILE A 269 -15.48 -4.16 27.18
CA ILE A 269 -14.88 -3.92 25.87
C ILE A 269 -13.92 -5.08 25.57
N PRO A 270 -14.09 -5.78 24.44
CA PRO A 270 -13.14 -6.83 24.08
C PRO A 270 -11.73 -6.28 24.04
N THR A 271 -10.79 -6.95 24.68
CA THR A 271 -9.37 -6.61 24.64
C THR A 271 -8.72 -6.95 23.30
N THR A 272 -9.42 -7.78 22.49
CA THR A 272 -8.98 -8.18 21.15
C THR A 272 -9.58 -7.28 20.08
N ASN A 273 -8.82 -7.03 19.03
CA ASN A 273 -9.28 -6.27 17.88
C ASN A 273 -8.58 -6.78 16.60
N ILE A 274 -8.98 -6.29 15.44
CA ILE A 274 -8.46 -6.71 14.13
C ILE A 274 -7.11 -6.08 13.79
N CYS A 275 -6.66 -5.08 14.51
CA CYS A 275 -5.39 -4.41 14.26
C CYS A 275 -4.21 -5.37 14.44
N PRO A 276 -3.05 -5.10 13.81
CA PRO A 276 -1.83 -5.84 14.07
C PRO A 276 -1.41 -5.78 15.55
N ALA A 277 -0.65 -6.76 16.02
CA ALA A 277 -0.10 -6.74 17.37
C ALA A 277 0.70 -5.45 17.64
N GLY A 278 0.54 -4.84 18.81
CA GLY A 278 1.08 -3.51 19.13
C GLY A 278 0.21 -2.35 18.63
N TRP A 279 -0.92 -2.66 17.99
CA TRP A 279 -1.86 -1.70 17.43
C TRP A 279 -3.29 -2.02 17.85
N ARG A 280 -4.14 -1.03 17.95
CA ARG A 280 -5.53 -1.16 18.33
C ARG A 280 -6.43 -0.20 17.58
N LEU A 281 -7.75 -0.42 17.66
CA LEU A 281 -8.69 0.60 17.23
C LEU A 281 -8.61 1.82 18.17
N PRO A 282 -8.76 3.03 17.64
CA PRO A 282 -8.86 4.23 18.44
C PRO A 282 -10.12 4.21 19.31
N THR A 283 -10.10 4.92 20.43
CA THR A 283 -11.21 5.07 21.37
C THR A 283 -11.98 6.37 21.11
N VAL A 284 -13.25 6.40 21.55
CA VAL A 284 -14.02 7.65 21.70
C VAL A 284 -14.13 8.04 23.18
N SER A 285 -14.11 7.05 24.09
CA SER A 285 -14.14 7.25 25.54
C SER A 285 -13.33 6.13 26.20
N PRO A 286 -12.56 6.36 27.28
CA PRO A 286 -12.37 7.60 28.04
C PRO A 286 -11.32 8.57 27.46
N THR A 287 -10.55 8.16 26.47
CA THR A 287 -9.44 8.94 25.87
C THR A 287 -9.76 9.31 24.45
N ASP A 288 -10.84 9.96 24.17
CA ASP A 288 -11.32 10.34 22.84
C ASP A 288 -10.20 10.71 21.84
N GLU A 289 -9.56 9.69 21.28
CA GLU A 289 -8.42 9.86 20.36
C GLU A 289 -8.84 10.48 19.04
N PHE A 290 -10.06 10.23 18.58
CA PHE A 290 -10.57 10.90 17.40
C PHE A 290 -10.77 12.39 17.61
N THR A 291 -11.24 12.82 18.78
CA THR A 291 -11.35 14.25 19.11
C THR A 291 -9.97 14.90 19.30
N ALA A 292 -9.04 14.19 19.96
CA ALA A 292 -7.65 14.66 20.10
C ALA A 292 -7.00 14.84 18.73
N LEU A 293 -7.16 13.86 17.84
CA LEU A 293 -6.64 13.94 16.48
C LEU A 293 -7.31 15.08 15.69
N ASN A 294 -8.64 15.19 15.73
CA ASN A 294 -9.36 16.27 15.06
C ASN A 294 -8.89 17.65 15.56
N THR A 295 -8.66 17.78 16.85
CA THR A 295 -8.12 19.03 17.44
C THR A 295 -6.72 19.32 16.89
N ALA A 296 -5.86 18.31 16.82
CA ALA A 296 -4.46 18.47 16.44
C ALA A 296 -4.25 18.76 14.93
N ILE A 297 -5.04 18.15 14.05
CA ILE A 297 -4.84 18.23 12.60
C ILE A 297 -5.92 19.01 11.85
N ASN A 298 -7.07 19.25 12.47
CA ASN A 298 -8.23 19.93 11.87
C ASN A 298 -8.73 21.13 12.71
N ALA A 299 -7.88 21.61 13.62
CA ALA A 299 -8.17 22.72 14.55
C ALA A 299 -9.48 22.53 15.35
N GLY A 300 -9.88 21.28 15.61
CA GLY A 300 -11.12 20.94 16.31
C GLY A 300 -12.40 21.26 15.54
N SER A 301 -12.30 21.46 14.23
CA SER A 301 -13.49 21.79 13.41
C SER A 301 -14.53 20.68 13.49
N THR A 302 -15.76 21.07 13.74
CA THR A 302 -16.94 20.19 13.67
C THR A 302 -17.75 20.39 12.39
N THR A 303 -17.38 21.36 11.56
CA THR A 303 -18.11 21.78 10.34
C THR A 303 -17.29 21.62 9.06
N SER A 304 -16.07 21.09 9.14
CA SER A 304 -15.21 20.85 7.98
C SER A 304 -14.23 19.73 8.26
N ASP A 305 -14.04 18.84 7.31
CA ASP A 305 -13.05 17.75 7.37
C ASP A 305 -11.74 18.07 6.63
N ALA A 306 -11.53 19.31 6.23
CA ALA A 306 -10.39 19.70 5.40
C ALA A 306 -9.04 19.31 5.99
N GLY A 307 -8.84 19.46 7.31
CA GLY A 307 -7.62 19.04 7.98
C GLY A 307 -7.44 17.53 8.01
N LEU A 308 -8.52 16.76 8.17
CA LEU A 308 -8.48 15.29 8.12
C LEU A 308 -8.10 14.78 6.72
N LEU A 309 -8.49 15.48 5.67
CA LEU A 309 -8.19 15.11 4.28
C LEU A 309 -6.81 15.61 3.82
N THR A 310 -6.19 16.54 4.55
CA THR A 310 -4.90 17.11 4.19
C THR A 310 -3.84 16.00 4.06
N ASN A 311 -3.09 16.03 2.96
CA ASN A 311 -2.06 15.02 2.64
C ASN A 311 -2.58 13.58 2.62
N GLY A 312 -3.87 13.36 2.41
CA GLY A 312 -4.46 12.03 2.39
C GLY A 312 -4.50 11.31 3.73
N LEU A 313 -4.43 12.06 4.85
CA LEU A 313 -4.42 11.48 6.21
C LEU A 313 -5.64 10.61 6.46
N PHE A 314 -6.83 11.08 6.07
CA PHE A 314 -8.07 10.30 6.10
C PHE A 314 -8.77 10.36 4.73
N GLN A 315 -9.75 9.50 4.53
CA GLN A 315 -10.46 9.39 3.26
C GLN A 315 -11.96 9.23 3.50
N ARG A 316 -12.76 9.72 2.56
CA ARG A 316 -14.21 9.51 2.56
C ARG A 316 -14.54 8.12 2.00
N SER A 317 -14.27 7.09 2.81
CA SER A 317 -14.31 5.67 2.42
C SER A 317 -15.73 5.12 2.24
N GLY A 318 -16.76 5.85 2.69
CA GLY A 318 -18.12 5.34 2.70
C GLY A 318 -18.36 4.21 3.72
N LEU A 319 -19.47 3.50 3.54
CA LEU A 319 -19.88 2.36 4.33
C LEU A 319 -20.64 1.34 3.46
N TRP A 320 -21.00 0.16 4.02
CA TRP A 320 -21.81 -0.85 3.34
C TRP A 320 -23.25 -0.87 3.89
N LEU A 321 -24.24 -0.83 2.98
CA LEU A 321 -25.67 -0.92 3.26
C LEU A 321 -26.36 -1.86 2.25
N GLY A 322 -25.86 -3.12 2.11
CA GLY A 322 -26.27 -4.00 1.02
C GLY A 322 -25.67 -3.59 -0.35
N GLY A 323 -24.74 -2.65 -0.33
CA GLY A 323 -23.97 -2.07 -1.41
C GLY A 323 -23.08 -0.96 -0.86
N PHE A 324 -22.08 -0.49 -1.63
CA PHE A 324 -21.22 0.61 -1.22
C PHE A 324 -21.97 1.94 -1.30
N TYR A 325 -21.93 2.69 -0.20
CA TYR A 325 -22.64 3.95 -0.04
C TYR A 325 -21.69 5.07 0.42
N ALA A 326 -21.90 6.28 -0.12
CA ALA A 326 -21.20 7.51 0.27
C ALA A 326 -19.67 7.48 0.12
N GLN A 327 -19.11 6.59 -0.74
CA GLN A 327 -17.70 6.67 -1.11
C GLN A 327 -17.39 7.98 -1.82
N GLY A 328 -16.27 8.61 -1.45
CA GLY A 328 -15.89 9.94 -1.94
C GLY A 328 -16.63 11.10 -1.28
N SER A 329 -17.75 10.87 -0.60
CA SER A 329 -18.55 11.92 0.05
C SER A 329 -18.47 11.93 1.57
N SER A 330 -18.31 10.79 2.23
CA SER A 330 -18.25 10.70 3.69
C SER A 330 -17.27 9.66 4.19
N GLY A 331 -16.64 9.91 5.34
CA GLY A 331 -15.77 8.98 6.07
C GLY A 331 -16.49 8.37 7.28
N TYR A 332 -16.29 7.06 7.47
CA TYR A 332 -16.88 6.29 8.57
C TYR A 332 -15.82 5.34 9.13
N TYR A 333 -15.28 5.65 10.30
CA TYR A 333 -14.15 4.92 10.89
C TYR A 333 -14.52 4.35 12.26
N TRP A 334 -14.49 3.03 12.41
CA TRP A 334 -14.79 2.38 13.68
C TRP A 334 -13.88 2.81 14.81
N SER A 335 -14.45 2.96 15.99
CA SER A 335 -13.72 2.98 17.26
C SER A 335 -13.91 1.65 18.01
N SER A 336 -13.08 1.42 19.02
CA SER A 336 -13.24 0.28 19.95
C SER A 336 -14.33 0.53 20.99
N THR A 337 -14.91 1.72 21.07
CA THR A 337 -15.87 2.10 22.11
C THR A 337 -17.28 1.69 21.75
N GLN A 338 -17.91 0.89 22.60
CA GLN A 338 -19.31 0.54 22.46
C GLN A 338 -20.21 1.73 22.82
N TYR A 339 -21.24 1.99 22.03
CA TYR A 339 -22.25 3.03 22.28
C TYR A 339 -23.45 2.47 23.05
N SER A 340 -23.94 1.31 22.62
CA SER A 340 -25.07 0.59 23.25
C SER A 340 -24.93 -0.91 22.98
N ALA A 341 -25.89 -1.69 23.43
CA ALA A 341 -25.96 -3.12 23.12
C ALA A 341 -25.81 -3.42 21.62
N THR A 342 -26.46 -2.64 20.78
CA THR A 342 -26.57 -2.85 19.33
C THR A 342 -25.71 -1.91 18.51
N SER A 343 -25.07 -0.92 19.15
CA SER A 343 -24.35 0.16 18.46
C SER A 343 -22.94 0.37 19.02
N ALA A 344 -22.04 0.86 18.18
CA ALA A 344 -20.70 1.27 18.55
C ALA A 344 -20.41 2.68 18.03
N TYR A 345 -19.44 3.34 18.67
CA TYR A 345 -18.97 4.63 18.20
C TYR A 345 -18.10 4.49 16.96
N TYR A 346 -18.15 5.51 16.12
CA TYR A 346 -17.31 5.70 14.95
C TYR A 346 -17.05 7.18 14.74
N LEU A 347 -15.92 7.54 14.12
CA LEU A 347 -15.70 8.88 13.59
C LEU A 347 -16.49 9.03 12.28
N TYR A 348 -17.34 10.04 12.23
CA TYR A 348 -18.01 10.49 11.02
C TYR A 348 -17.42 11.80 10.56
N PHE A 349 -17.22 11.95 9.25
CA PHE A 349 -16.94 13.25 8.64
C PHE A 349 -17.39 13.32 7.19
N ASP A 350 -17.78 14.51 6.80
CA ASP A 350 -18.02 14.96 5.43
C ASP A 350 -17.57 16.43 5.29
N SER A 351 -17.83 17.05 4.14
CA SER A 351 -17.45 18.45 3.91
C SER A 351 -18.09 19.47 4.88
N THR A 352 -19.09 19.06 5.65
CA THR A 352 -19.89 19.91 6.53
C THR A 352 -19.91 19.49 7.99
N ARG A 353 -19.37 18.31 8.31
CA ARG A 353 -19.41 17.75 9.67
C ARG A 353 -18.20 16.90 9.98
N VAL A 354 -17.73 16.99 11.22
CA VAL A 354 -16.77 16.07 11.84
C VAL A 354 -17.21 15.81 13.26
N ASN A 355 -17.64 14.59 13.58
CA ASN A 355 -18.04 14.23 14.94
C ASN A 355 -18.01 12.72 15.17
N PRO A 356 -17.71 12.26 16.38
CA PRO A 356 -18.02 10.90 16.80
C PRO A 356 -19.54 10.69 16.82
N ALA A 357 -19.98 9.54 16.32
CA ALA A 357 -21.39 9.18 16.28
C ALA A 357 -21.59 7.71 16.63
N GLY A 358 -22.77 7.34 17.12
CA GLY A 358 -23.16 5.96 17.40
C GLY A 358 -23.99 5.35 16.27
N SER A 359 -23.73 4.09 15.91
CA SER A 359 -24.52 3.40 14.90
C SER A 359 -24.44 1.88 15.04
N GLY A 360 -25.34 1.18 14.36
CA GLY A 360 -25.46 -0.27 14.40
C GLY A 360 -24.13 -0.99 14.12
N LYS A 361 -23.78 -1.94 15.00
CA LYS A 361 -22.58 -2.79 14.91
C LYS A 361 -22.53 -3.64 13.64
N ASN A 362 -23.70 -3.86 13.04
CA ASN A 362 -23.86 -4.62 11.80
C ASN A 362 -23.44 -3.84 10.53
N LEU A 363 -23.33 -2.52 10.61
CA LEU A 363 -23.03 -1.69 9.43
C LEU A 363 -21.51 -1.62 9.19
N PRO A 364 -21.01 -2.21 8.12
CA PRO A 364 -19.56 -2.24 7.87
C PRO A 364 -18.95 -0.87 7.59
N ARG A 365 -17.83 -0.58 8.25
CA ARG A 365 -17.02 0.63 8.16
C ARG A 365 -15.54 0.29 8.08
N VAL A 366 -14.75 1.26 7.69
CA VAL A 366 -13.28 1.09 7.66
C VAL A 366 -12.70 1.05 9.07
N VAL A 367 -11.54 0.41 9.16
CA VAL A 367 -10.71 0.38 10.36
C VAL A 367 -9.41 1.12 10.07
N ARG A 368 -9.02 1.95 11.03
CA ARG A 368 -7.71 2.58 11.08
C ARG A 368 -7.13 2.40 12.47
N CYS A 369 -5.93 1.85 12.53
CA CYS A 369 -5.31 1.48 13.78
C CYS A 369 -4.40 2.60 14.32
N VAL A 370 -4.26 2.66 15.62
CA VAL A 370 -3.32 3.49 16.37
C VAL A 370 -2.40 2.59 17.19
N ALA A 371 -1.11 2.91 17.28
CA ALA A 371 -0.16 2.14 18.06
C ALA A 371 -0.39 2.33 19.57
N GLU A 372 -0.14 1.30 20.35
CA GLU A 372 -0.19 1.30 21.80
C GLU A 372 1.00 1.98 22.48
#